data_8fb12a6e1b1f1301260893b4c3f06250
#
_entry.id   8fb12a6e1b1f1301260893b4c3f06250
#
_cell.length_a   1.000
_cell.length_b   1.000
_cell.length_c   1.000
_cell.angle_alpha   90.00
_cell.angle_beta   90.00
_cell.angle_gamma   90.00
#
_symmetry.space_group_name_H-M   'P 1'
#
loop_
_entity.id
_entity.type
_entity.pdbx_description
1 polymer ?
#
loop_
_entity_poly.entity_id
_entity_poly.type
_entity_poly.pdbx_seq_one_letter_code
_entity_poly.pdbx_strand_id
1 'polypeptide(L)'
;MQFSPLRTAIIAIVALLGVLFAVPSFLPQNVRDTWPSFLPKQTVVLGLDLQGGSHLLLQVNQEGIVSERLQSLRRDVRNTLAEQNGIGNLITTDAATNSLTVELTDPAQKPAAITAVQALQNTISNTLIAVGGVNELAFGETPDGKLTISLTPEGVEQRTSSLVAQSIEVIRNRIDELGTTEPSIQRQGTNRILVQVPGFGDSTRLKNIISQTARLTFHMVYPGLTAAQAQAQGLPAGTMVLPSQDGGEELLYEDVALGGESLVDAQPSYDQQRALPVVS
;
A
#
# COMPACT_ATOMS: atom_id res chain seq x y z
N MET A 1 -62.77 -27.39 -8.23
CA MET A 1 -61.56 -28.01 -8.75
C MET A 1 -61.00 -28.89 -7.66
N GLN A 2 -61.05 -30.21 -7.83
CA GLN A 2 -60.49 -31.17 -6.83
C GLN A 2 -59.06 -31.45 -7.26
N PHE A 3 -58.11 -31.03 -6.44
CA PHE A 3 -56.69 -31.36 -6.67
C PHE A 3 -56.54 -32.86 -6.33
N SER A 4 -55.84 -33.59 -7.20
CA SER A 4 -55.51 -34.99 -6.89
C SER A 4 -54.60 -35.03 -5.64
N PRO A 5 -54.75 -36.02 -4.74
CA PRO A 5 -54.04 -36.09 -3.47
C PRO A 5 -52.52 -36.07 -3.68
N LEU A 6 -52.02 -36.61 -4.81
CA LEU A 6 -50.61 -36.57 -5.18
C LEU A 6 -50.09 -35.13 -5.42
N ARG A 7 -50.85 -34.30 -6.15
CA ARG A 7 -50.48 -32.89 -6.42
C ARG A 7 -50.45 -32.08 -5.12
N THR A 8 -51.44 -32.31 -4.23
CA THR A 8 -51.49 -31.65 -2.91
C THR A 8 -50.28 -32.05 -2.06
N ALA A 9 -49.88 -33.34 -2.06
CA ALA A 9 -48.71 -33.81 -1.36
C ALA A 9 -47.41 -33.19 -1.87
N ILE A 10 -47.23 -33.08 -3.20
CA ILE A 10 -46.06 -32.46 -3.80
C ILE A 10 -45.98 -30.97 -3.41
N ILE A 11 -47.08 -30.23 -3.48
CA ILE A 11 -47.12 -28.81 -3.10
C ILE A 11 -46.77 -28.64 -1.62
N ALA A 12 -47.34 -29.51 -0.74
CA ALA A 12 -47.03 -29.47 0.69
C ALA A 12 -45.57 -29.76 1.00
N ILE A 13 -44.92 -30.70 0.30
CA ILE A 13 -43.52 -31.03 0.46
C ILE A 13 -42.65 -29.86 0.02
N VAL A 14 -42.94 -29.23 -1.15
CA VAL A 14 -42.20 -28.06 -1.65
C VAL A 14 -42.34 -26.88 -0.69
N ALA A 15 -43.55 -26.63 -0.17
CA ALA A 15 -43.78 -25.56 0.78
C ALA A 15 -43.01 -25.81 2.10
N LEU A 16 -43.03 -27.04 2.60
CA LEU A 16 -42.31 -27.43 3.80
C LEU A 16 -40.79 -27.30 3.64
N LEU A 17 -40.25 -27.69 2.50
CA LEU A 17 -38.85 -27.48 2.16
C LEU A 17 -38.51 -25.99 2.11
N GLY A 18 -39.35 -25.17 1.46
CA GLY A 18 -39.17 -23.73 1.42
C GLY A 18 -39.11 -23.09 2.81
N VAL A 19 -40.03 -23.46 3.69
CA VAL A 19 -40.03 -23.02 5.10
C VAL A 19 -38.76 -23.47 5.81
N LEU A 20 -38.35 -24.73 5.64
CA LEU A 20 -37.16 -25.28 6.26
C LEU A 20 -35.87 -24.52 5.88
N PHE A 21 -35.76 -24.11 4.63
CA PHE A 21 -34.63 -23.28 4.14
C PHE A 21 -34.71 -21.82 4.60
N ALA A 22 -35.91 -21.30 4.87
CA ALA A 22 -36.09 -19.91 5.31
C ALA A 22 -35.88 -19.72 6.83
N VAL A 23 -36.21 -20.74 7.64
CA VAL A 23 -36.14 -20.70 9.14
C VAL A 23 -34.76 -20.21 9.65
N PRO A 24 -33.62 -20.68 9.15
CA PRO A 24 -32.31 -20.22 9.65
C PRO A 24 -32.08 -18.73 9.55
N SER A 25 -32.74 -18.04 8.60
CA SER A 25 -32.59 -16.58 8.40
C SER A 25 -33.29 -15.78 9.51
N PHE A 26 -34.23 -16.37 10.24
CA PHE A 26 -34.95 -15.70 11.32
C PHE A 26 -34.45 -16.08 12.73
N LEU A 27 -33.53 -17.06 12.84
CA LEU A 27 -33.00 -17.51 14.11
C LEU A 27 -31.78 -16.70 14.56
N PRO A 28 -31.67 -16.34 15.85
CA PRO A 28 -30.46 -15.69 16.38
C PRO A 28 -29.28 -16.66 16.35
N GLN A 29 -28.09 -16.09 16.32
CA GLN A 29 -26.81 -16.80 16.11
C GLN A 29 -26.60 -17.93 17.14
N ASN A 30 -26.97 -17.72 18.43
CA ASN A 30 -26.85 -18.68 19.51
C ASN A 30 -27.65 -19.95 19.28
N VAL A 31 -28.80 -19.86 18.59
CA VAL A 31 -29.65 -21.01 18.28
C VAL A 31 -29.17 -21.75 17.04
N ARG A 32 -28.56 -21.02 16.09
CA ARG A 32 -27.99 -21.59 14.87
C ARG A 32 -26.77 -22.48 15.15
N ASP A 33 -25.97 -22.14 16.14
CA ASP A 33 -24.79 -22.92 16.53
C ASP A 33 -25.19 -24.31 17.06
N THR A 34 -26.37 -24.42 17.65
CA THR A 34 -26.95 -25.69 18.14
C THR A 34 -27.74 -26.46 17.06
N TRP A 35 -27.83 -25.85 15.82
CA TRP A 35 -28.62 -26.44 14.73
C TRP A 35 -27.95 -27.70 14.16
N PRO A 36 -28.71 -28.78 13.93
CA PRO A 36 -28.18 -30.03 13.39
C PRO A 36 -27.44 -29.84 12.07
N SER A 37 -26.31 -30.51 11.86
CA SER A 37 -25.45 -30.36 10.71
C SER A 37 -26.07 -30.80 9.37
N PHE A 38 -27.12 -31.60 9.39
CA PHE A 38 -27.83 -32.06 8.18
C PHE A 38 -28.88 -31.06 7.67
N LEU A 39 -29.17 -29.98 8.42
CA LEU A 39 -30.09 -28.92 8.02
C LEU A 39 -29.31 -27.73 7.41
N PRO A 40 -29.91 -27.01 6.46
CA PRO A 40 -29.26 -25.83 5.85
C PRO A 40 -29.01 -24.79 6.92
N LYS A 41 -27.76 -24.33 7.01
CA LYS A 41 -27.32 -23.27 7.93
C LYS A 41 -27.16 -21.91 7.22
N GLN A 42 -27.39 -21.91 5.91
CA GLN A 42 -27.23 -20.69 5.10
C GLN A 42 -28.30 -19.68 5.47
N THR A 43 -27.87 -18.46 5.74
CA THR A 43 -28.74 -17.32 6.02
C THR A 43 -28.67 -16.34 4.88
N VAL A 44 -29.76 -15.64 4.61
CA VAL A 44 -29.75 -14.52 3.69
C VAL A 44 -28.99 -13.38 4.35
N VAL A 45 -27.86 -12.99 3.77
CA VAL A 45 -27.11 -11.81 4.22
C VAL A 45 -27.90 -10.59 3.74
N LEU A 46 -28.47 -9.87 4.69
CA LEU A 46 -29.18 -8.62 4.41
C LEU A 46 -28.14 -7.55 4.03
N GLY A 47 -28.41 -6.82 2.96
CA GLY A 47 -27.53 -5.75 2.52
C GLY A 47 -27.49 -4.56 3.49
N LEU A 48 -26.59 -3.62 3.22
CA LEU A 48 -26.33 -2.41 4.00
C LEU A 48 -27.60 -1.62 4.36
N ASP A 49 -28.55 -1.56 3.41
CA ASP A 49 -29.79 -0.80 3.54
C ASP A 49 -30.76 -1.38 4.59
N LEU A 50 -30.66 -2.69 4.87
CA LEU A 50 -31.55 -3.40 5.79
C LEU A 50 -30.90 -3.70 7.14
N GLN A 51 -29.61 -3.94 7.18
CA GLN A 51 -28.88 -4.19 8.43
C GLN A 51 -28.26 -2.92 9.02
N GLY A 52 -28.17 -1.83 8.24
CA GLY A 52 -27.32 -0.71 8.55
C GLY A 52 -25.84 -1.09 8.38
N GLY A 53 -24.95 -0.15 8.56
CA GLY A 53 -23.50 -0.39 8.44
C GLY A 53 -22.74 0.88 8.17
N SER A 54 -21.44 0.73 7.99
CA SER A 54 -20.55 1.85 7.68
C SER A 54 -20.31 1.96 6.19
N HIS A 55 -20.33 3.20 5.69
CA HIS A 55 -20.08 3.56 4.32
C HIS A 55 -18.99 4.63 4.30
N LEU A 56 -17.83 4.32 3.73
CA LEU A 56 -16.70 5.23 3.63
C LEU A 56 -16.28 5.39 2.18
N LEU A 57 -16.06 6.65 1.79
CA LEU A 57 -15.44 7.00 0.52
C LEU A 57 -14.03 7.53 0.82
N LEU A 58 -13.02 6.77 0.43
CA LEU A 58 -11.62 7.12 0.58
C LEU A 58 -11.11 7.72 -0.71
N GLN A 59 -10.32 8.77 -0.61
CA GLN A 59 -9.69 9.41 -1.76
C GLN A 59 -8.17 9.39 -1.58
N VAL A 60 -7.48 9.01 -2.65
CA VAL A 60 -6.02 9.02 -2.69
C VAL A 60 -5.53 10.45 -2.85
N ASN A 61 -4.57 10.85 -2.03
CA ASN A 61 -3.90 12.14 -2.13
C ASN A 61 -2.85 12.10 -3.25
N GLN A 62 -3.23 12.55 -4.44
CA GLN A 62 -2.34 12.57 -5.60
C GLN A 62 -1.12 13.49 -5.41
N GLU A 63 -1.30 14.64 -4.76
CA GLU A 63 -0.20 15.56 -4.48
C GLU A 63 0.86 14.92 -3.58
N GLY A 64 0.39 14.17 -2.56
CA GLY A 64 1.28 13.41 -1.69
C GLY A 64 2.08 12.34 -2.44
N ILE A 65 1.41 11.60 -3.35
CA ILE A 65 2.07 10.59 -4.18
C ILE A 65 3.14 11.22 -5.07
N VAL A 66 2.82 12.32 -5.74
CA VAL A 66 3.77 13.03 -6.61
C VAL A 66 4.95 13.56 -5.82
N SER A 67 4.70 14.19 -4.67
CA SER A 67 5.75 14.71 -3.80
C SER A 67 6.70 13.61 -3.31
N GLU A 68 6.15 12.50 -2.83
CA GLU A 68 6.94 11.35 -2.39
C GLU A 68 7.77 10.76 -3.54
N ARG A 69 7.17 10.68 -4.73
CA ARG A 69 7.86 10.18 -5.92
C ARG A 69 9.00 11.08 -6.36
N LEU A 70 8.79 12.40 -6.34
CA LEU A 70 9.85 13.37 -6.66
C LEU A 70 11.01 13.29 -5.64
N GLN A 71 10.71 13.09 -4.35
CA GLN A 71 11.76 12.89 -3.34
C GLN A 71 12.55 11.61 -3.57
N SER A 72 11.87 10.50 -3.89
CA SER A 72 12.53 9.24 -4.25
C SER A 72 13.40 9.44 -5.50
N LEU A 73 12.83 9.99 -6.56
CA LEU A 73 13.55 10.25 -7.81
C LEU A 73 14.77 11.15 -7.61
N ARG A 74 14.67 12.16 -6.73
CA ARG A 74 15.81 13.01 -6.37
C ARG A 74 16.95 12.21 -5.75
N ARG A 75 16.63 11.25 -4.87
CA ARG A 75 17.63 10.35 -4.27
C ARG A 75 18.24 9.43 -5.34
N ASP A 76 17.41 8.82 -6.17
CA ASP A 76 17.83 7.90 -7.22
C ASP A 76 18.78 8.59 -8.21
N VAL A 77 18.43 9.80 -8.67
CA VAL A 77 19.26 10.62 -9.57
C VAL A 77 20.59 10.99 -8.90
N ARG A 78 20.56 11.41 -7.63
CA ARG A 78 21.77 11.75 -6.88
C ARG A 78 22.71 10.55 -6.77
N ASN A 79 22.18 9.39 -6.39
CA ASN A 79 22.96 8.17 -6.21
C ASN A 79 23.56 7.71 -7.55
N THR A 80 22.75 7.69 -8.62
CA THR A 80 23.20 7.32 -9.96
C THR A 80 24.30 8.23 -10.48
N LEU A 81 24.19 9.54 -10.28
CA LEU A 81 25.22 10.48 -10.69
C LEU A 81 26.49 10.39 -9.82
N ALA A 82 26.36 10.05 -8.54
CA ALA A 82 27.50 9.82 -7.66
C ALA A 82 28.26 8.54 -8.03
N GLU A 83 27.56 7.47 -8.39
CA GLU A 83 28.16 6.20 -8.85
C GLU A 83 28.88 6.33 -10.20
N GLN A 84 28.39 7.20 -11.07
CA GLN A 84 28.98 7.50 -12.38
C GLN A 84 30.13 8.53 -12.27
N ASN A 85 31.27 8.09 -11.73
CA ASN A 85 32.49 8.90 -11.59
C ASN A 85 32.35 10.18 -10.72
N GLY A 86 31.39 10.22 -9.80
CA GLY A 86 31.22 11.35 -8.90
C GLY A 86 30.80 12.64 -9.58
N ILE A 87 29.83 12.57 -10.51
CA ILE A 87 29.32 13.76 -11.21
C ILE A 87 28.68 14.72 -10.19
N GLY A 88 29.36 15.88 -10.00
CA GLY A 88 28.88 16.95 -9.12
C GLY A 88 27.56 17.53 -9.64
N ASN A 89 26.54 17.61 -8.77
CA ASN A 89 25.22 18.05 -9.18
C ASN A 89 24.50 18.84 -8.08
N LEU A 90 23.61 19.75 -8.48
CA LEU A 90 22.64 20.40 -7.62
C LEU A 90 21.25 20.08 -8.15
N ILE A 91 20.43 19.39 -7.34
CA ILE A 91 19.10 18.96 -7.73
C ILE A 91 18.06 19.82 -7.02
N THR A 92 17.25 20.53 -7.79
CA THR A 92 16.13 21.34 -7.32
C THR A 92 14.83 20.67 -7.71
N THR A 93 13.90 20.58 -6.77
CA THR A 93 12.55 20.02 -6.99
C THR A 93 11.56 21.15 -7.22
N ASP A 94 10.79 21.08 -8.28
CA ASP A 94 9.66 21.96 -8.56
C ASP A 94 8.36 21.16 -8.48
N ALA A 95 7.62 21.39 -7.40
CA ALA A 95 6.35 20.73 -7.17
C ALA A 95 5.23 21.23 -8.11
N ALA A 96 5.33 22.45 -8.62
CA ALA A 96 4.30 23.02 -9.51
C ALA A 96 4.31 22.36 -10.89
N THR A 97 5.50 22.01 -11.37
CA THR A 97 5.69 21.34 -12.67
C THR A 97 5.92 19.84 -12.56
N ASN A 98 5.85 19.28 -11.33
CA ASN A 98 6.13 17.88 -11.04
C ASN A 98 7.48 17.42 -11.62
N SER A 99 8.51 18.26 -11.49
CA SER A 99 9.81 18.04 -12.11
C SER A 99 10.99 18.25 -11.17
N LEU A 100 12.10 17.64 -11.55
CA LEU A 100 13.42 17.89 -10.98
C LEU A 100 14.27 18.63 -12.02
N THR A 101 14.99 19.64 -11.56
CA THR A 101 16.02 20.31 -12.36
C THR A 101 17.39 19.93 -11.80
N VAL A 102 18.23 19.37 -12.65
CA VAL A 102 19.60 18.96 -12.32
C VAL A 102 20.59 19.90 -12.98
N GLU A 103 21.31 20.64 -12.16
CA GLU A 103 22.42 21.50 -12.57
C GLU A 103 23.72 20.74 -12.32
N LEU A 104 24.50 20.56 -13.38
CA LEU A 104 25.80 19.89 -13.30
C LEU A 104 26.90 20.89 -12.98
N THR A 105 27.81 20.51 -12.10
CA THR A 105 28.97 21.31 -11.74
C THR A 105 29.95 21.47 -12.94
N ASP A 106 30.08 20.40 -13.73
CA ASP A 106 30.90 20.36 -14.92
C ASP A 106 30.05 20.07 -16.18
N PRO A 107 29.86 21.05 -17.07
CA PRO A 107 29.12 20.86 -18.32
C PRO A 107 29.68 19.78 -19.25
N ALA A 108 30.97 19.46 -19.15
CA ALA A 108 31.60 18.43 -19.98
C ALA A 108 31.07 17.03 -19.66
N GLN A 109 30.56 16.80 -18.45
CA GLN A 109 29.98 15.51 -17.99
C GLN A 109 28.51 15.33 -18.39
N LYS A 110 27.92 16.31 -19.07
CA LYS A 110 26.51 16.29 -19.45
C LYS A 110 26.08 15.06 -20.25
N PRO A 111 26.82 14.59 -21.29
CA PRO A 111 26.42 13.37 -22.02
C PRO A 111 26.38 12.13 -21.14
N ALA A 112 27.35 11.99 -20.24
CA ALA A 112 27.39 10.87 -19.27
C ALA A 112 26.22 10.95 -18.28
N ALA A 113 25.92 12.15 -17.76
CA ALA A 113 24.80 12.39 -16.88
C ALA A 113 23.45 12.06 -17.54
N ILE A 114 23.25 12.47 -18.79
CA ILE A 114 22.02 12.14 -19.55
C ILE A 114 21.87 10.63 -19.69
N THR A 115 22.91 9.91 -20.09
CA THR A 115 22.89 8.46 -20.24
C THR A 115 22.57 7.77 -18.91
N ALA A 116 23.19 8.20 -17.82
CA ALA A 116 22.98 7.64 -16.48
C ALA A 116 21.54 7.85 -16.00
N VAL A 117 20.99 9.05 -16.17
CA VAL A 117 19.63 9.39 -15.74
C VAL A 117 18.57 8.72 -16.64
N GLN A 118 18.83 8.60 -17.95
CA GLN A 118 17.94 7.84 -18.85
C GLN A 118 17.89 6.34 -18.51
N ALA A 119 18.96 5.77 -17.98
CA ALA A 119 18.97 4.40 -17.53
C ALA A 119 17.97 4.14 -16.39
N LEU A 120 17.64 5.14 -15.55
CA LEU A 120 16.61 5.06 -14.53
C LEU A 120 15.22 4.75 -15.12
N GLN A 121 14.89 5.28 -16.29
CA GLN A 121 13.65 4.96 -17.00
C GLN A 121 13.51 3.47 -17.26
N ASN A 122 14.55 2.82 -17.75
CA ASN A 122 14.55 1.39 -18.07
C ASN A 122 14.41 0.52 -16.82
N THR A 123 15.03 0.93 -15.72
CA THR A 123 14.94 0.22 -14.44
C THR A 123 13.52 0.26 -13.88
N ILE A 124 12.86 1.41 -13.99
CA ILE A 124 11.49 1.62 -13.53
C ILE A 124 10.49 0.87 -14.40
N SER A 125 10.68 0.89 -15.72
CA SER A 125 9.80 0.19 -16.68
C SER A 125 9.87 -1.33 -16.58
N ASN A 126 10.97 -1.88 -16.10
CA ASN A 126 11.16 -3.33 -15.89
C ASN A 126 10.59 -3.83 -14.55
N THR A 127 10.16 -2.95 -13.67
CA THR A 127 9.49 -3.33 -12.43
C THR A 127 8.05 -3.73 -12.73
N LEU A 128 7.50 -4.70 -12.01
CA LEU A 128 6.13 -5.23 -12.18
C LEU A 128 5.00 -4.16 -12.19
N ILE A 129 5.33 -2.93 -11.82
CA ILE A 129 4.42 -1.77 -11.80
C ILE A 129 4.25 -1.16 -13.20
N ALA A 130 5.19 -1.38 -14.12
CA ALA A 130 5.13 -0.87 -15.49
C ALA A 130 4.34 -1.77 -16.44
N VAL A 131 3.13 -2.16 -16.02
CA VAL A 131 2.20 -2.87 -16.90
C VAL A 131 1.61 -1.87 -17.89
N GLY A 132 2.04 -1.94 -19.15
CA GLY A 132 1.43 -1.15 -20.22
C GLY A 132 2.36 -0.29 -21.06
N GLY A 133 3.68 -0.28 -20.80
CA GLY A 133 4.64 0.46 -21.62
C GLY A 133 4.54 2.00 -21.51
N VAL A 134 3.94 2.50 -20.44
CA VAL A 134 3.84 3.94 -20.17
C VAL A 134 5.17 4.42 -19.59
N ASN A 135 5.73 5.46 -20.19
CA ASN A 135 6.91 6.13 -19.65
C ASN A 135 6.52 6.98 -18.44
N GLU A 136 7.01 6.63 -17.26
CA GLU A 136 6.76 7.42 -16.05
C GLU A 136 7.48 8.77 -16.09
N LEU A 137 8.67 8.81 -16.72
CA LEU A 137 9.54 9.96 -16.75
C LEU A 137 9.64 10.55 -18.16
N ALA A 138 9.66 11.88 -18.24
CA ALA A 138 10.04 12.62 -19.41
C ALA A 138 11.33 13.41 -19.13
N PHE A 139 12.26 13.36 -20.06
CA PHE A 139 13.56 14.04 -19.96
C PHE A 139 13.57 15.22 -20.92
N GLY A 140 14.10 16.34 -20.44
CA GLY A 140 14.21 17.57 -21.20
C GLY A 140 15.43 18.36 -20.78
N GLU A 141 15.55 19.52 -21.37
CA GLU A 141 16.59 20.48 -21.06
C GLU A 141 15.95 21.87 -20.94
N THR A 142 16.36 22.63 -19.93
CA THR A 142 15.97 24.03 -19.80
C THR A 142 16.77 24.91 -20.77
N PRO A 143 16.26 26.10 -21.12
CA PRO A 143 17.02 27.07 -21.96
C PRO A 143 18.41 27.39 -21.39
N ASP A 144 18.58 27.29 -20.08
CA ASP A 144 19.85 27.53 -19.37
C ASP A 144 20.79 26.30 -19.40
N GLY A 145 20.45 25.26 -20.15
CA GLY A 145 21.27 24.06 -20.31
C GLY A 145 21.22 23.06 -19.15
N LYS A 146 20.31 23.21 -18.18
CA LYS A 146 20.12 22.28 -17.09
C LYS A 146 19.24 21.13 -17.54
N LEU A 147 19.48 19.94 -16.97
CA LEU A 147 18.64 18.75 -17.25
C LEU A 147 17.33 18.83 -16.46
N THR A 148 16.23 18.52 -17.11
CA THR A 148 14.92 18.43 -16.47
C THR A 148 14.38 17.02 -16.57
N ILE A 149 13.88 16.51 -15.46
CA ILE A 149 13.23 15.20 -15.36
C ILE A 149 11.83 15.46 -14.79
N SER A 150 10.80 15.19 -15.55
CA SER A 150 9.41 15.41 -15.12
C SER A 150 8.63 14.10 -15.07
N LEU A 151 7.68 14.02 -14.14
CA LEU A 151 6.70 12.94 -14.13
C LEU A 151 5.66 13.20 -15.22
N THR A 152 5.40 12.19 -16.04
CA THR A 152 4.35 12.28 -17.07
C THR A 152 2.97 12.18 -16.44
N PRO A 153 1.94 12.86 -16.97
CA PRO A 153 0.56 12.70 -16.49
C PRO A 153 0.10 11.24 -16.51
N GLU A 154 0.43 10.52 -17.57
CA GLU A 154 0.11 9.11 -17.76
C GLU A 154 0.81 8.22 -16.72
N GLY A 155 2.06 8.53 -16.39
CA GLY A 155 2.82 7.85 -15.34
C GLY A 155 2.24 8.07 -13.95
N VAL A 156 1.82 9.30 -13.65
CA VAL A 156 1.14 9.63 -12.38
C VAL A 156 -0.21 8.91 -12.28
N GLU A 157 -0.98 8.87 -13.38
CA GLU A 157 -2.26 8.16 -13.41
C GLU A 157 -2.08 6.65 -13.21
N GLN A 158 -1.12 6.04 -13.90
CA GLN A 158 -0.79 4.63 -13.77
C GLN A 158 -0.36 4.28 -12.35
N ARG A 159 0.51 5.11 -11.75
CA ARG A 159 0.96 4.94 -10.36
C ARG A 159 -0.21 5.07 -9.38
N THR A 160 -1.06 6.07 -9.55
CA THR A 160 -2.27 6.24 -8.74
C THR A 160 -3.18 5.02 -8.85
N SER A 161 -3.37 4.50 -10.06
CA SER A 161 -4.16 3.29 -10.32
C SER A 161 -3.61 2.07 -9.60
N SER A 162 -2.30 1.87 -9.64
CA SER A 162 -1.62 0.76 -8.96
C SER A 162 -1.73 0.88 -7.44
N LEU A 163 -1.54 2.08 -6.89
CA LEU A 163 -1.70 2.33 -5.46
C LEU A 163 -3.13 2.13 -4.98
N VAL A 164 -4.14 2.51 -5.78
CA VAL A 164 -5.55 2.22 -5.48
C VAL A 164 -5.79 0.72 -5.41
N ALA A 165 -5.25 -0.05 -6.37
CA ALA A 165 -5.39 -1.51 -6.37
C ALA A 165 -4.73 -2.15 -5.14
N GLN A 166 -3.52 -1.75 -4.80
CA GLN A 166 -2.83 -2.22 -3.59
C GLN A 166 -3.58 -1.82 -2.31
N SER A 167 -4.10 -0.58 -2.26
CA SER A 167 -4.87 -0.09 -1.11
C SER A 167 -6.15 -0.90 -0.89
N ILE A 168 -6.82 -1.34 -1.96
CA ILE A 168 -8.00 -2.21 -1.87
C ILE A 168 -7.64 -3.52 -1.17
N GLU A 169 -6.52 -4.16 -1.53
CA GLU A 169 -6.07 -5.41 -0.90
C GLU A 169 -5.72 -5.21 0.58
N VAL A 170 -5.01 -4.12 0.90
CA VAL A 170 -4.67 -3.80 2.29
C VAL A 170 -5.94 -3.53 3.13
N ILE A 171 -6.89 -2.78 2.58
CA ILE A 171 -8.16 -2.48 3.25
C ILE A 171 -8.95 -3.77 3.45
N ARG A 172 -9.00 -4.65 2.44
CA ARG A 172 -9.70 -5.94 2.52
C ARG A 172 -9.14 -6.79 3.67
N ASN A 173 -7.82 -6.98 3.70
CA ASN A 173 -7.17 -7.77 4.74
C ASN A 173 -7.48 -7.23 6.15
N ARG A 174 -7.45 -5.90 6.35
CA ARG A 174 -7.77 -5.29 7.64
C ARG A 174 -9.22 -5.43 8.06
N ILE A 175 -10.14 -5.41 7.11
CA ILE A 175 -11.57 -5.58 7.39
C ILE A 175 -11.88 -7.04 7.65
N ASP A 176 -11.25 -7.97 6.93
CA ASP A 176 -11.41 -9.41 7.14
C ASP A 176 -10.92 -9.83 8.52
N GLU A 177 -9.84 -9.23 9.06
CA GLU A 177 -9.35 -9.42 10.43
C GLU A 177 -10.40 -9.03 11.50
N LEU A 178 -11.35 -8.16 11.17
CA LEU A 178 -12.45 -7.80 12.07
C LEU A 178 -13.55 -8.85 12.15
N GLY A 179 -13.49 -9.91 11.34
CA GLY A 179 -14.51 -10.95 11.27
C GLY A 179 -15.86 -10.45 10.74
N THR A 180 -15.86 -9.36 9.96
CA THR A 180 -17.08 -8.80 9.37
C THR A 180 -17.57 -9.66 8.22
N THR A 181 -18.89 -9.75 8.08
CA THR A 181 -19.53 -10.53 7.00
C THR A 181 -19.50 -9.72 5.70
N GLU A 182 -18.77 -10.22 4.69
CA GLU A 182 -18.81 -9.78 3.30
C GLU A 182 -18.73 -8.25 3.06
N PRO A 183 -17.58 -7.61 3.35
CA PRO A 183 -17.38 -6.21 3.03
C PRO A 183 -17.37 -6.01 1.51
N SER A 184 -18.02 -4.94 1.03
CA SER A 184 -17.93 -4.51 -0.36
C SER A 184 -16.87 -3.42 -0.49
N ILE A 185 -15.77 -3.72 -1.19
CA ILE A 185 -14.69 -2.78 -1.44
C ILE A 185 -14.55 -2.62 -2.93
N GLN A 186 -14.82 -1.43 -3.44
CA GLN A 186 -14.87 -1.16 -4.87
C GLN A 186 -14.08 0.09 -5.23
N ARG A 187 -13.38 0.02 -6.35
CA ARG A 187 -12.77 1.20 -6.95
C ARG A 187 -13.84 2.11 -7.52
N GLN A 188 -13.76 3.40 -7.24
CA GLN A 188 -14.64 4.42 -7.79
C GLN A 188 -13.84 5.49 -8.54
N GLY A 189 -13.86 5.41 -9.87
CA GLY A 189 -13.02 6.27 -10.71
C GLY A 189 -11.55 5.90 -10.63
N THR A 190 -10.66 6.87 -10.82
CA THR A 190 -9.21 6.67 -10.89
C THR A 190 -8.53 6.70 -9.52
N ASN A 191 -9.07 7.46 -8.55
CA ASN A 191 -8.39 7.81 -7.30
C ASN A 191 -9.25 7.63 -6.05
N ARG A 192 -10.40 6.93 -6.12
CA ARG A 192 -11.29 6.72 -4.98
C ARG A 192 -11.59 5.26 -4.75
N ILE A 193 -11.83 4.91 -3.49
CA ILE A 193 -12.21 3.58 -3.02
C ILE A 193 -13.48 3.72 -2.18
N LEU A 194 -14.51 2.99 -2.57
CA LEU A 194 -15.74 2.87 -1.82
C LEU A 194 -15.65 1.62 -0.94
N VAL A 195 -15.82 1.81 0.36
CA VAL A 195 -15.80 0.74 1.37
C VAL A 195 -17.15 0.69 2.06
N GLN A 196 -17.80 -0.44 2.01
CA GLN A 196 -19.10 -0.68 2.64
C GLN A 196 -19.01 -1.93 3.53
N VAL A 197 -19.30 -1.77 4.81
CA VAL A 197 -19.23 -2.87 5.80
C VAL A 197 -20.59 -3.03 6.45
N PRO A 198 -21.38 -4.05 6.02
CA PRO A 198 -22.69 -4.33 6.60
C PRO A 198 -22.57 -4.72 8.08
N GLY A 199 -23.54 -4.31 8.89
CA GLY A 199 -23.60 -4.64 10.31
C GLY A 199 -22.56 -3.93 11.20
N PHE A 200 -21.65 -3.14 10.63
CA PHE A 200 -20.65 -2.38 11.37
C PHE A 200 -21.10 -0.92 11.52
N GLY A 201 -21.76 -0.60 12.63
CA GLY A 201 -22.41 0.70 12.84
C GLY A 201 -21.45 1.86 13.16
N ASP A 202 -20.21 1.59 13.57
CA ASP A 202 -19.24 2.61 14.00
C ASP A 202 -18.26 2.95 12.88
N SER A 203 -18.61 3.96 12.08
CA SER A 203 -17.78 4.45 10.98
C SER A 203 -16.47 5.11 11.48
N THR A 204 -16.43 5.65 12.71
CA THR A 204 -15.22 6.24 13.29
C THR A 204 -14.20 5.16 13.63
N ARG A 205 -14.68 4.08 14.24
CA ARG A 205 -13.84 2.92 14.54
C ARG A 205 -13.31 2.29 13.26
N LEU A 206 -14.15 2.12 12.23
CA LEU A 206 -13.73 1.61 10.93
C LEU A 206 -12.65 2.51 10.29
N LYS A 207 -12.86 3.84 10.32
CA LYS A 207 -11.86 4.80 9.84
C LYS A 207 -10.54 4.65 10.57
N ASN A 208 -10.55 4.53 11.89
CA ASN A 208 -9.33 4.38 12.70
C ASN A 208 -8.56 3.10 12.33
N ILE A 209 -9.25 1.98 12.13
CA ILE A 209 -8.65 0.71 11.73
C ILE A 209 -8.02 0.80 10.34
N ILE A 210 -8.73 1.37 9.38
CA ILE A 210 -8.22 1.55 8.01
C ILE A 210 -7.05 2.54 7.98
N SER A 211 -7.07 3.59 8.81
CA SER A 211 -6.06 4.65 8.83
C SER A 211 -4.79 4.29 9.61
N GLN A 212 -4.75 3.18 10.33
CA GLN A 212 -3.53 2.74 10.99
C GLN A 212 -2.50 2.34 9.92
N THR A 213 -1.60 3.25 9.61
CA THR A 213 -0.49 2.98 8.70
C THR A 213 0.72 2.54 9.51
N ALA A 214 0.98 1.23 9.53
CA ALA A 214 2.28 0.73 9.93
C ALA A 214 3.17 0.68 8.67
N ARG A 215 4.08 1.62 8.53
CA ARG A 215 5.08 1.60 7.47
C ARG A 215 6.28 0.85 8.01
N LEU A 216 6.56 -0.34 7.49
CA LEU A 216 7.78 -1.06 7.80
C LEU A 216 8.90 -0.47 6.94
N THR A 217 9.92 0.05 7.59
CA THR A 217 11.14 0.54 6.93
C THR A 217 12.35 -0.05 7.65
N PHE A 218 13.33 -0.50 6.87
CA PHE A 218 14.58 -0.99 7.40
C PHE A 218 15.63 0.11 7.23
N HIS A 219 16.29 0.44 8.32
CA HIS A 219 17.35 1.42 8.35
C HIS A 219 18.65 0.77 8.81
N MET A 220 19.77 1.21 8.25
CA MET A 220 21.07 0.75 8.71
C MET A 220 21.42 1.42 10.02
N VAL A 221 21.95 0.65 10.96
CA VAL A 221 22.48 1.19 12.22
C VAL A 221 23.76 1.98 11.93
N TYR A 222 23.86 3.18 12.50
CA TYR A 222 25.05 4.02 12.33
C TYR A 222 26.21 3.45 13.15
N PRO A 223 27.33 3.05 12.53
CA PRO A 223 28.46 2.47 13.25
C PRO A 223 29.29 3.56 13.95
N GLY A 224 29.68 3.31 15.17
CA GLY A 224 30.72 4.09 15.84
C GLY A 224 30.27 5.08 16.91
N LEU A 225 29.01 5.50 16.93
CA LEU A 225 28.43 6.35 17.97
C LEU A 225 27.18 5.70 18.54
N THR A 226 26.98 5.79 19.84
CA THR A 226 25.70 5.44 20.45
C THR A 226 24.72 6.61 20.32
N ALA A 227 23.41 6.35 20.40
CA ALA A 227 22.38 7.38 20.35
C ALA A 227 22.63 8.47 21.41
N ALA A 228 22.98 8.10 22.63
CA ALA A 228 23.29 9.04 23.71
C ALA A 228 24.51 9.94 23.41
N GLN A 229 25.55 9.38 22.79
CA GLN A 229 26.72 10.16 22.35
C GLN A 229 26.39 11.13 21.23
N ALA A 230 25.58 10.70 20.26
CA ALA A 230 25.13 11.53 19.16
C ALA A 230 24.24 12.69 19.65
N GLN A 231 23.38 12.43 20.63
CA GLN A 231 22.57 13.51 21.25
C GLN A 231 23.42 14.53 22.01
N ALA A 232 24.50 14.09 22.67
CA ALA A 232 25.39 14.98 23.43
C ALA A 232 26.34 15.78 22.54
N GLN A 233 26.80 15.22 21.44
CA GLN A 233 27.81 15.82 20.52
C GLN A 233 27.19 16.51 19.30
N GLY A 234 25.90 16.34 19.08
CA GLY A 234 25.18 16.72 17.88
C GLY A 234 25.00 15.54 16.92
N LEU A 235 23.79 15.40 16.39
CA LEU A 235 23.45 14.34 15.43
C LEU A 235 24.27 14.50 14.14
N PRO A 236 24.96 13.45 13.68
CA PRO A 236 25.60 13.46 12.37
C PRO A 236 24.55 13.72 11.27
N ALA A 237 24.95 14.40 10.21
CA ALA A 237 24.04 14.69 9.09
C ALA A 237 23.53 13.39 8.46
N GLY A 238 22.22 13.30 8.21
CA GLY A 238 21.57 12.12 7.63
C GLY A 238 21.37 10.96 8.60
N THR A 239 21.39 11.24 9.92
CA THR A 239 21.07 10.26 10.96
C THR A 239 19.87 10.68 11.80
N MET A 240 19.17 9.69 12.34
CA MET A 240 18.03 9.87 13.26
C MET A 240 18.14 8.93 14.45
N VAL A 241 17.52 9.30 15.54
CA VAL A 241 17.44 8.46 16.75
C VAL A 241 16.02 7.94 16.89
N LEU A 242 15.87 6.62 17.03
CA LEU A 242 14.58 5.97 17.27
C LEU A 242 14.64 5.15 18.57
N PRO A 243 13.50 5.07 19.29
CA PRO A 243 13.41 4.21 20.47
C PRO A 243 13.45 2.73 20.06
N SER A 244 14.21 1.92 20.80
CA SER A 244 14.27 0.48 20.64
C SER A 244 13.20 -0.21 21.48
N GLN A 245 12.63 -1.30 20.99
CA GLN A 245 11.65 -2.11 21.71
C GLN A 245 12.28 -2.83 22.92
N ASP A 246 13.57 -3.15 22.85
CA ASP A 246 14.32 -3.77 23.94
C ASP A 246 14.75 -2.78 25.03
N GLY A 247 14.37 -1.53 24.90
CA GLY A 247 14.73 -0.42 25.78
C GLY A 247 16.00 0.29 25.33
N GLY A 248 15.97 1.63 25.41
CA GLY A 248 17.04 2.49 24.91
C GLY A 248 16.68 3.14 23.57
N GLU A 249 17.70 3.72 22.96
CA GLU A 249 17.59 4.43 21.68
C GLU A 249 18.71 3.97 20.75
N GLU A 250 18.40 3.87 19.46
CA GLU A 250 19.35 3.48 18.42
C GLU A 250 19.60 4.64 17.45
N LEU A 251 20.85 4.83 17.07
CA LEU A 251 21.27 5.79 16.06
C LEU A 251 21.28 5.11 14.69
N LEU A 252 20.44 5.58 13.80
CA LEU A 252 20.19 5.00 12.48
C LEU A 252 20.50 6.01 11.38
N TYR A 253 20.82 5.53 10.19
CA TYR A 253 20.79 6.37 9.01
C TYR A 253 19.33 6.73 8.70
N GLU A 254 19.08 7.99 8.33
CA GLU A 254 17.75 8.47 7.90
C GLU A 254 17.28 7.81 6.60
N ASP A 255 18.23 7.41 5.75
CA ASP A 255 17.95 6.72 4.50
C ASP A 255 17.35 5.34 4.74
N VAL A 256 16.21 5.08 4.08
CA VAL A 256 15.55 3.78 4.10
C VAL A 256 16.33 2.81 3.22
N ALA A 257 16.93 1.79 3.81
CA ALA A 257 17.66 0.75 3.09
C ALA A 257 16.70 -0.16 2.30
N LEU A 258 15.58 -0.56 2.93
CA LEU A 258 14.52 -1.36 2.32
C LEU A 258 13.17 -0.90 2.88
N GLY A 259 12.15 -0.83 2.03
CA GLY A 259 10.77 -0.64 2.44
C GLY A 259 10.05 -1.97 2.61
N GLY A 260 8.97 -1.96 3.40
CA GLY A 260 8.13 -3.14 3.59
C GLY A 260 7.48 -3.68 2.32
N GLU A 261 7.39 -2.85 1.30
CA GLU A 261 6.93 -3.24 -0.04
C GLU A 261 7.87 -4.22 -0.75
N SER A 262 9.13 -4.28 -0.33
CA SER A 262 10.13 -5.23 -0.85
C SER A 262 10.12 -6.57 -0.11
N LEU A 263 9.37 -6.67 0.99
CA LEU A 263 9.27 -7.87 1.80
C LEU A 263 8.22 -8.82 1.20
N VAL A 264 8.68 -9.93 0.66
CA VAL A 264 7.80 -10.98 0.09
C VAL A 264 7.47 -12.04 1.12
N ASP A 265 8.46 -12.42 1.94
CA ASP A 265 8.33 -13.40 3.01
C ASP A 265 9.37 -13.11 4.10
N ALA A 266 9.09 -13.50 5.33
CA ALA A 266 10.01 -13.35 6.44
C ALA A 266 10.01 -14.63 7.28
N GLN A 267 11.09 -15.40 7.17
CA GLN A 267 11.24 -16.62 7.96
C GLN A 267 12.37 -16.45 8.98
N PRO A 268 12.15 -16.88 10.24
CA PRO A 268 13.22 -16.91 11.21
C PRO A 268 14.26 -17.96 10.80
N SER A 269 15.49 -17.53 10.64
CA SER A 269 16.64 -18.37 10.32
C SER A 269 17.78 -18.12 11.29
N TYR A 270 18.76 -19.01 11.35
CA TYR A 270 19.96 -18.83 12.13
C TYR A 270 21.18 -18.84 11.22
N ASP A 271 21.99 -17.77 11.30
CA ASP A 271 23.31 -17.77 10.67
C ASP A 271 24.20 -18.79 11.41
N GLN A 272 24.49 -19.91 10.76
CA GLN A 272 25.30 -20.99 11.34
C GLN A 272 26.76 -20.58 11.60
N GLN A 273 27.26 -19.52 10.96
CA GLN A 273 28.63 -19.04 11.12
C GLN A 273 28.76 -18.06 12.30
N ARG A 274 27.72 -17.31 12.60
CA ARG A 274 27.73 -16.27 13.66
C ARG A 274 26.84 -16.62 14.84
N ALA A 275 26.09 -17.71 14.79
CA ALA A 275 25.11 -18.13 15.80
C ALA A 275 24.10 -17.00 16.18
N LEU A 276 23.77 -16.12 15.21
CA LEU A 276 22.84 -15.02 15.40
C LEU A 276 21.51 -15.34 14.70
N PRO A 277 20.37 -14.98 15.31
CA PRO A 277 19.10 -15.03 14.62
C PRO A 277 19.09 -14.01 13.47
N VAL A 278 18.69 -14.46 12.30
CA VAL A 278 18.56 -13.63 11.10
C VAL A 278 17.19 -13.85 10.48
N VAL A 279 16.71 -12.89 9.75
CA VAL A 279 15.49 -12.99 8.94
C VAL A 279 15.94 -13.18 7.49
N SER A 280 15.49 -14.25 6.87
CA SER A 280 15.75 -14.57 5.46
C SER A 280 14.49 -14.45 4.61
#